data_b3e26105936aa066e175748d2e01f65d
#
_entry.id   b3e26105936aa066e175748d2e01f65d
#
_cell.length_a   1.000
_cell.length_b   1.000
_cell.length_c   1.000
_cell.angle_alpha   90.00
_cell.angle_beta   90.00
_cell.angle_gamma   90.00
#
_symmetry.space_group_name_H-M   'P 1'
#
loop_
_entity.id
_entity.type
_entity.pdbx_description
1 polymer ?
#
loop_
_entity_poly.entity_id
_entity_poly.type
_entity_poly.pdbx_seq_one_letter_code
_entity_poly.pdbx_strand_id
1 'polypeptide(L)'
;MKRSRIALAAATLIMPTLASGTPAVTKSAPPPPPYAGVYQPRGVDEIGMWRDQDEEERQLSNSPLVIRDEALNSYVKGVLCTAVGPDRCKAARIYILRTPVFNATMAPNGTMRVFTGLLLRMRSEAELAAVLGHEFGHFESRHGLNRFKAARSGTDLLSWAAVLTSMSGSYQAQSSFNSLQLSVYGGLFHYQRDNEREADLLGQGYLNASTLRPQAASQVWQNVMGEAEASASARGLRKPRFDAIAFTASHPPDAERAAYLGALASPEGASRDDGAARYAKAMSSWLPLFLDDQIKLNDFGASEYIITMLSSGGWTAPLWCARGDLYRARGNQRDLVAAVEFYNNAVALDPKLPEAQRGLGLALLKTGRASEGKAALSRYLALKPDAPDAAMIGMLTAKDS
;
A
#
# COMPACT_ATOMS: atom_id res chain seq x y z
N MET A 1 -16.56 -4.43 -102.99
CA MET A 1 -16.39 -4.77 -101.58
C MET A 1 -15.15 -4.00 -101.06
N LYS A 2 -15.36 -2.83 -100.43
CA LYS A 2 -14.26 -2.02 -99.88
C LYS A 2 -14.38 -2.12 -98.35
N ARG A 3 -13.32 -2.60 -97.69
CA ARG A 3 -13.24 -2.66 -96.25
C ARG A 3 -12.59 -1.33 -95.76
N SER A 4 -13.36 -0.52 -95.05
CA SER A 4 -12.83 0.63 -94.35
C SER A 4 -12.12 0.20 -93.02
N ARG A 5 -10.91 0.61 -92.84
CA ARG A 5 -10.19 0.47 -91.57
C ARG A 5 -10.37 1.75 -90.77
N ILE A 6 -10.95 1.65 -89.62
CA ILE A 6 -11.06 2.74 -88.67
C ILE A 6 -9.79 2.67 -87.80
N ALA A 7 -9.01 3.73 -87.84
CA ALA A 7 -7.85 3.92 -86.96
C ALA A 7 -8.31 4.52 -85.61
N LEU A 8 -8.05 3.79 -84.55
CA LEU A 8 -8.34 4.23 -83.16
C LEU A 8 -7.11 5.02 -82.71
N ALA A 9 -7.26 6.32 -82.51
CA ALA A 9 -6.23 7.18 -81.91
C ALA A 9 -6.31 7.04 -80.38
N ALA A 10 -5.24 6.48 -79.78
CA ALA A 10 -5.10 6.44 -78.33
C ALA A 10 -4.61 7.81 -77.82
N ALA A 11 -5.46 8.54 -77.12
CA ALA A 11 -5.08 9.75 -76.39
C ALA A 11 -4.44 9.34 -75.04
N THR A 12 -3.14 9.55 -74.89
CA THR A 12 -2.42 9.35 -73.64
C THR A 12 -2.69 10.53 -72.70
N LEU A 13 -3.53 10.30 -71.65
CA LEU A 13 -3.76 11.27 -70.59
C LEU A 13 -2.53 11.23 -69.65
N ILE A 14 -1.73 12.29 -69.66
CA ILE A 14 -0.68 12.54 -68.69
C ILE A 14 -1.34 13.11 -67.43
N MET A 15 -1.52 12.27 -66.39
CA MET A 15 -1.91 12.77 -65.06
C MET A 15 -0.67 13.34 -64.34
N PRO A 16 -0.76 14.56 -63.79
CA PRO A 16 0.30 15.02 -62.92
C PRO A 16 0.32 14.21 -61.61
N THR A 17 1.44 13.58 -61.29
CA THR A 17 1.69 12.97 -60.01
C THR A 17 1.78 14.08 -58.93
N LEU A 18 0.69 14.31 -58.21
CA LEU A 18 0.73 15.05 -56.95
C LEU A 18 1.53 14.22 -55.96
N ALA A 19 2.75 14.63 -55.68
CA ALA A 19 3.56 14.10 -54.59
C ALA A 19 2.83 14.48 -53.28
N SER A 20 2.05 13.54 -52.75
CA SER A 20 1.48 13.64 -51.41
C SER A 20 2.62 13.45 -50.40
N GLY A 21 3.30 14.54 -50.09
CA GLY A 21 4.15 14.62 -48.92
C GLY A 21 3.28 14.43 -47.68
N THR A 22 3.23 13.21 -47.13
CA THR A 22 2.68 13.00 -45.79
C THR A 22 3.47 13.92 -44.83
N PRO A 23 2.81 14.83 -44.11
CA PRO A 23 3.51 15.62 -43.10
C PRO A 23 4.13 14.64 -42.12
N ALA A 24 5.45 14.71 -41.95
CA ALA A 24 6.17 13.97 -40.93
C ALA A 24 5.52 14.37 -39.59
N VAL A 25 4.81 13.43 -38.96
CA VAL A 25 4.32 13.60 -37.58
C VAL A 25 5.58 13.69 -36.73
N THR A 26 6.00 14.92 -36.46
CA THR A 26 7.03 15.19 -35.45
C THR A 26 6.50 14.63 -34.15
N LYS A 27 7.05 13.51 -33.69
CA LYS A 27 6.78 13.02 -32.33
C LYS A 27 7.12 14.18 -31.39
N SER A 28 6.09 14.76 -30.77
CA SER A 28 6.32 15.77 -29.75
C SER A 28 7.25 15.19 -28.70
N ALA A 29 8.22 15.99 -28.24
CA ALA A 29 9.10 15.58 -27.14
C ALA A 29 8.23 15.07 -25.97
N PRO A 30 8.63 13.98 -25.30
CA PRO A 30 7.89 13.47 -24.18
C PRO A 30 7.72 14.60 -23.15
N PRO A 31 6.55 14.69 -22.48
CA PRO A 31 6.33 15.72 -21.48
C PRO A 31 7.38 15.59 -20.36
N PRO A 32 7.83 16.72 -19.76
CA PRO A 32 8.80 16.67 -18.68
C PRO A 32 8.29 15.80 -17.53
N PRO A 33 9.20 15.18 -16.73
CA PRO A 33 8.78 14.38 -15.58
C PRO A 33 7.90 15.18 -14.62
N PRO A 34 6.92 14.55 -13.93
CA PRO A 34 5.99 15.26 -13.06
C PRO A 34 6.67 15.86 -11.82
N TYR A 35 7.91 15.49 -11.51
CA TYR A 35 8.73 16.09 -10.46
C TYR A 35 9.59 17.27 -10.95
N ALA A 36 9.60 17.59 -12.22
CA ALA A 36 10.27 18.81 -12.70
C ALA A 36 9.54 20.02 -12.13
N GLY A 37 10.23 20.87 -11.38
CA GLY A 37 9.68 21.89 -10.48
C GLY A 37 8.74 22.95 -11.09
N VAL A 38 8.56 22.94 -12.40
CA VAL A 38 7.62 23.83 -13.14
C VAL A 38 6.58 23.02 -13.91
N TYR A 39 6.39 21.73 -13.59
CA TYR A 39 5.41 20.91 -14.29
C TYR A 39 4.00 21.46 -14.14
N GLN A 40 3.31 21.65 -15.25
CA GLN A 40 1.91 22.05 -15.29
C GLN A 40 1.11 20.98 -16.04
N PRO A 41 -0.08 20.60 -15.52
CA PRO A 41 -0.95 19.62 -16.18
C PRO A 41 -1.40 20.13 -17.54
N ARG A 42 -1.50 19.23 -18.52
CA ARG A 42 -1.82 19.56 -19.92
C ARG A 42 -3.02 18.78 -20.42
N GLY A 43 -3.88 19.47 -21.18
CA GLY A 43 -5.10 18.87 -21.72
C GLY A 43 -6.21 18.71 -20.68
N VAL A 44 -7.42 18.48 -21.17
CA VAL A 44 -8.64 18.48 -20.34
C VAL A 44 -8.60 17.41 -19.26
N ASP A 45 -8.17 16.20 -19.62
CA ASP A 45 -8.16 15.04 -18.70
C ASP A 45 -7.18 15.25 -17.55
N GLU A 46 -5.96 15.70 -17.85
CA GLU A 46 -4.93 15.90 -16.83
C GLU A 46 -5.27 17.08 -15.92
N ILE A 47 -5.75 18.19 -16.47
CA ILE A 47 -6.17 19.36 -15.70
C ILE A 47 -7.36 19.01 -14.78
N GLY A 48 -8.34 18.25 -15.29
CA GLY A 48 -9.49 17.79 -14.50
C GLY A 48 -9.04 16.91 -13.34
N MET A 49 -8.25 15.88 -13.62
CA MET A 49 -7.71 14.97 -12.59
C MET A 49 -6.87 15.71 -11.54
N TRP A 50 -6.07 16.70 -11.96
CA TRP A 50 -5.27 17.51 -11.03
C TRP A 50 -6.13 18.28 -10.04
N ARG A 51 -7.20 18.93 -10.54
CA ARG A 51 -8.15 19.67 -9.70
C ARG A 51 -8.86 18.74 -8.69
N ASP A 52 -9.28 17.57 -9.13
CA ASP A 52 -9.90 16.58 -8.26
C ASP A 52 -8.93 16.13 -7.17
N GLN A 53 -7.67 15.87 -7.51
CA GLN A 53 -6.64 15.48 -6.54
C GLN A 53 -6.25 16.61 -5.58
N ASP A 54 -6.23 17.86 -6.03
CA ASP A 54 -5.99 19.03 -5.18
C ASP A 54 -7.14 19.22 -4.16
N GLU A 55 -8.41 18.99 -4.60
CA GLU A 55 -9.55 19.01 -3.70
C GLU A 55 -9.52 17.86 -2.70
N GLU A 56 -9.19 16.64 -3.14
CA GLU A 56 -8.99 15.50 -2.24
C GLU A 56 -7.87 15.78 -1.22
N GLU A 57 -6.75 16.38 -1.64
CA GLU A 57 -5.66 16.77 -0.74
C GLU A 57 -6.11 17.80 0.28
N ARG A 58 -6.91 18.78 -0.12
CA ARG A 58 -7.48 19.80 0.78
C ARG A 58 -8.37 19.15 1.84
N GLN A 59 -9.21 18.19 1.46
CA GLN A 59 -10.05 17.43 2.40
C GLN A 59 -9.18 16.56 3.31
N LEU A 60 -8.19 15.87 2.74
CA LEU A 60 -7.24 15.04 3.47
C LEU A 60 -6.48 15.83 4.54
N SER A 61 -5.99 17.03 4.18
CA SER A 61 -5.24 17.88 5.12
C SER A 61 -6.03 18.26 6.38
N ASN A 62 -7.37 18.25 6.30
CA ASN A 62 -8.27 18.53 7.42
C ASN A 62 -8.80 17.27 8.13
N SER A 63 -8.46 16.07 7.61
CA SER A 63 -8.95 14.81 8.18
C SER A 63 -8.39 14.54 9.58
N PRO A 64 -9.22 14.08 10.52
CA PRO A 64 -8.77 13.65 11.85
C PRO A 64 -7.91 12.36 11.80
N LEU A 65 -7.90 11.65 10.67
CA LEU A 65 -7.07 10.47 10.49
C LEU A 65 -5.62 10.81 10.16
N VAL A 66 -5.31 12.05 9.78
CA VAL A 66 -3.93 12.47 9.46
C VAL A 66 -3.12 12.65 10.74
N ILE A 67 -2.02 11.94 10.84
CA ILE A 67 -1.02 12.11 11.90
C ILE A 67 -0.15 13.33 11.55
N ARG A 68 -0.24 14.38 12.38
CA ARG A 68 0.45 15.68 12.17
C ARG A 68 1.73 15.82 12.98
N ASP A 69 2.29 14.70 13.43
CA ASP A 69 3.58 14.71 14.13
C ASP A 69 4.70 15.06 13.15
N GLU A 70 5.37 16.16 13.40
CA GLU A 70 6.41 16.68 12.50
C GLU A 70 7.62 15.75 12.42
N ALA A 71 8.01 15.12 13.52
CA ALA A 71 9.16 14.22 13.56
C ALA A 71 8.89 12.96 12.72
N LEU A 72 7.72 12.35 12.86
CA LEU A 72 7.33 11.17 12.06
C LEU A 72 7.21 11.52 10.58
N ASN A 73 6.55 12.64 10.25
CA ASN A 73 6.38 13.06 8.85
C ASN A 73 7.73 13.39 8.20
N SER A 74 8.60 14.10 8.88
CA SER A 74 9.96 14.42 8.40
C SER A 74 10.80 13.16 8.24
N TYR A 75 10.67 12.19 9.15
CA TYR A 75 11.36 10.91 9.06
C TYR A 75 10.95 10.13 7.82
N VAL A 76 9.64 9.93 7.60
CA VAL A 76 9.12 9.20 6.42
C VAL A 76 9.53 9.93 5.12
N LYS A 77 9.48 11.27 5.12
CA LYS A 77 9.97 12.08 3.99
C LYS A 77 11.47 11.87 3.75
N GLY A 78 12.28 11.81 4.80
CA GLY A 78 13.71 11.53 4.72
C GLY A 78 14.00 10.18 4.08
N VAL A 79 13.25 9.13 4.45
CA VAL A 79 13.38 7.79 3.84
C VAL A 79 13.03 7.84 2.34
N LEU A 80 11.96 8.51 1.94
CA LEU A 80 11.65 8.71 0.53
C LEU A 80 12.80 9.41 -0.20
N CYS A 81 13.33 10.51 0.37
CA CYS A 81 14.42 11.25 -0.25
C CYS A 81 15.70 10.41 -0.38
N THR A 82 15.97 9.51 0.55
CA THR A 82 17.08 8.55 0.46
C THR A 82 16.89 7.57 -0.70
N ALA A 83 15.63 7.14 -0.95
CA ALA A 83 15.31 6.24 -2.04
C ALA A 83 15.42 6.93 -3.41
N VAL A 84 14.63 7.99 -3.63
CA VAL A 84 14.44 8.58 -4.97
C VAL A 84 15.39 9.74 -5.28
N GLY A 85 16.15 10.19 -4.30
CA GLY A 85 17.04 11.35 -4.41
C GLY A 85 16.38 12.66 -4.00
N PRO A 86 17.20 13.67 -3.59
CA PRO A 86 16.72 14.90 -2.97
C PRO A 86 15.91 15.78 -3.92
N ASP A 87 16.20 15.77 -5.21
CA ASP A 87 15.45 16.59 -6.17
C ASP A 87 14.09 16.02 -6.50
N ARG A 88 13.99 14.69 -6.71
CA ARG A 88 12.71 14.01 -6.98
C ARG A 88 11.77 14.09 -5.77
N CYS A 89 12.27 13.87 -4.58
CA CYS A 89 11.42 13.83 -3.40
C CYS A 89 10.76 15.18 -3.05
N LYS A 90 11.25 16.32 -3.57
CA LYS A 90 10.62 17.63 -3.39
C LYS A 90 9.18 17.68 -3.91
N ALA A 91 8.88 16.90 -4.96
CA ALA A 91 7.53 16.85 -5.55
C ALA A 91 6.50 16.11 -4.68
N ALA A 92 6.94 15.26 -3.75
CA ALA A 92 6.03 14.50 -2.91
C ALA A 92 5.63 15.28 -1.66
N ARG A 93 4.32 15.33 -1.39
CA ARG A 93 3.72 15.81 -0.13
C ARG A 93 3.15 14.60 0.59
N ILE A 94 3.71 14.27 1.76
CA ILE A 94 3.38 13.04 2.49
C ILE A 94 2.32 13.33 3.55
N TYR A 95 1.30 12.46 3.59
CA TYR A 95 0.27 12.41 4.60
C TYR A 95 0.25 11.01 5.22
N ILE A 96 0.54 10.93 6.52
CA ILE A 96 0.46 9.68 7.27
C ILE A 96 -0.96 9.53 7.81
N LEU A 97 -1.64 8.44 7.42
CA LEU A 97 -3.03 8.18 7.78
C LEU A 97 -3.11 7.07 8.83
N ARG A 98 -3.78 7.34 9.93
CA ARG A 98 -4.11 6.34 10.95
C ARG A 98 -5.14 5.36 10.41
N THR A 99 -4.67 4.37 9.66
CA THR A 99 -5.47 3.30 9.07
C THR A 99 -4.63 2.03 9.10
N PRO A 100 -5.07 0.96 9.77
CA PRO A 100 -4.26 -0.26 9.99
C PRO A 100 -4.23 -1.18 8.75
N VAL A 101 -4.35 -0.64 7.55
CA VAL A 101 -4.27 -1.37 6.29
C VAL A 101 -2.86 -1.25 5.72
N PHE A 102 -2.32 -2.36 5.19
CA PHE A 102 -1.08 -2.34 4.43
C PHE A 102 -1.32 -1.63 3.10
N ASN A 103 -0.99 -0.34 3.03
CA ASN A 103 -1.12 0.43 1.80
C ASN A 103 -0.28 1.71 1.82
N ALA A 104 0.12 2.16 0.63
CA ALA A 104 0.53 3.50 0.31
C ALA A 104 -0.01 3.87 -1.08
N THR A 105 -0.11 5.13 -1.41
CA THR A 105 -0.51 5.59 -2.74
C THR A 105 0.15 6.91 -3.07
N MET A 106 0.41 7.16 -4.35
CA MET A 106 0.84 8.48 -4.81
C MET A 106 -0.03 8.99 -5.95
N ALA A 107 -0.64 10.15 -5.73
CA ALA A 107 -1.53 10.80 -6.69
C ALA A 107 -0.73 11.59 -7.75
N PRO A 108 -1.32 11.84 -8.95
CA PRO A 108 -0.67 12.57 -10.03
C PRO A 108 -0.19 13.99 -9.67
N ASN A 109 -0.82 14.64 -8.70
CA ASN A 109 -0.41 15.95 -8.20
C ASN A 109 0.75 15.92 -7.20
N GLY A 110 1.27 14.73 -6.86
CA GLY A 110 2.37 14.55 -5.90
C GLY A 110 1.93 14.32 -4.45
N THR A 111 0.63 14.16 -4.17
CA THR A 111 0.13 13.79 -2.84
C THR A 111 0.40 12.31 -2.58
N MET A 112 1.23 12.02 -1.58
CA MET A 112 1.53 10.65 -1.15
C MET A 112 0.82 10.34 0.17
N ARG A 113 0.03 9.27 0.19
CA ARG A 113 -0.66 8.76 1.39
C ARG A 113 0.10 7.53 1.89
N VAL A 114 0.46 7.53 3.17
CA VAL A 114 1.15 6.42 3.83
C VAL A 114 0.30 5.95 5.00
N PHE A 115 -0.15 4.71 4.98
CA PHE A 115 -1.05 4.19 6.01
C PHE A 115 -0.25 3.61 7.17
N THR A 116 -0.77 3.75 8.41
CA THR A 116 -0.10 3.23 9.60
C THR A 116 0.04 1.71 9.58
N GLY A 117 -0.85 1.00 8.89
CA GLY A 117 -0.72 -0.44 8.67
C GLY A 117 0.50 -0.82 7.83
N LEU A 118 0.92 0.02 6.88
CA LEU A 118 2.20 -0.14 6.18
C LEU A 118 3.36 0.07 7.15
N LEU A 119 3.37 1.20 7.88
CA LEU A 119 4.45 1.51 8.81
C LEU A 119 4.63 0.41 9.87
N LEU A 120 3.54 -0.17 10.37
CA LEU A 120 3.60 -1.27 11.33
C LEU A 120 4.30 -2.53 10.79
N ARG A 121 4.20 -2.78 9.48
CA ARG A 121 4.72 -3.99 8.82
C ARG A 121 6.15 -3.86 8.32
N MET A 122 6.67 -2.65 8.21
CA MET A 122 8.08 -2.44 7.84
C MET A 122 8.97 -2.66 9.05
N ARG A 123 10.16 -3.22 8.81
CA ARG A 123 11.17 -3.52 9.82
C ARG A 123 12.45 -2.72 9.65
N SER A 124 12.56 -2.00 8.54
CA SER A 124 13.74 -1.22 8.21
C SER A 124 13.42 -0.02 7.32
N GLU A 125 14.33 0.95 7.28
CA GLU A 125 14.25 2.05 6.31
C GLU A 125 14.28 1.54 4.88
N ALA A 126 15.04 0.47 4.60
CA ALA A 126 15.13 -0.10 3.27
C ALA A 126 13.80 -0.72 2.80
N GLU A 127 13.05 -1.39 3.70
CA GLU A 127 11.71 -1.89 3.37
C GLU A 127 10.73 -0.74 3.11
N LEU A 128 10.75 0.30 3.94
CA LEU A 128 9.92 1.49 3.72
C LEU A 128 10.31 2.19 2.42
N ALA A 129 11.59 2.36 2.17
CA ALA A 129 12.12 2.98 0.95
C ALA A 129 11.70 2.22 -0.33
N ALA A 130 11.66 0.89 -0.28
CA ALA A 130 11.20 0.05 -1.39
C ALA A 130 9.75 0.36 -1.76
N VAL A 131 8.85 0.43 -0.77
CA VAL A 131 7.43 0.73 -1.02
C VAL A 131 7.21 2.18 -1.46
N LEU A 132 7.85 3.14 -0.78
CA LEU A 132 7.73 4.55 -1.17
C LEU A 132 8.33 4.83 -2.55
N GLY A 133 9.43 4.14 -2.90
CA GLY A 133 10.04 4.20 -4.24
C GLY A 133 9.14 3.61 -5.32
N HIS A 134 8.44 2.51 -5.04
CA HIS A 134 7.44 1.93 -5.92
C HIS A 134 6.28 2.92 -6.21
N GLU A 135 5.71 3.52 -5.15
CA GLU A 135 4.66 4.53 -5.30
C GLU A 135 5.13 5.76 -6.08
N PHE A 136 6.39 6.17 -5.85
CA PHE A 136 7.01 7.23 -6.64
C PHE A 136 7.20 6.82 -8.11
N GLY A 137 7.49 5.56 -8.39
CA GLY A 137 7.53 4.99 -9.74
C GLY A 137 6.21 5.15 -10.49
N HIS A 138 5.09 4.88 -9.84
CA HIS A 138 3.76 5.14 -10.40
C HIS A 138 3.54 6.61 -10.76
N PHE A 139 4.00 7.52 -9.90
CA PHE A 139 3.92 8.96 -10.13
C PHE A 139 4.82 9.39 -11.30
N GLU A 140 6.07 8.96 -11.33
CA GLU A 140 7.04 9.31 -12.39
C GLU A 140 6.56 8.83 -13.77
N SER A 141 6.04 7.60 -13.86
CA SER A 141 5.48 7.02 -15.09
C SER A 141 4.06 7.48 -15.41
N ARG A 142 3.45 8.33 -14.57
CA ARG A 142 2.08 8.85 -14.75
C ARG A 142 1.02 7.76 -14.87
N HIS A 143 1.19 6.64 -14.19
CA HIS A 143 0.30 5.50 -14.29
C HIS A 143 -1.16 5.86 -13.96
N GLY A 144 -1.39 6.71 -12.95
CA GLY A 144 -2.72 7.20 -12.59
C GLY A 144 -3.43 7.92 -13.74
N LEU A 145 -2.73 8.87 -14.41
CA LEU A 145 -3.27 9.60 -15.55
C LEU A 145 -3.52 8.68 -16.75
N ASN A 146 -2.57 7.82 -17.06
CA ASN A 146 -2.68 6.91 -18.20
C ASN A 146 -3.81 5.90 -17.99
N ARG A 147 -3.97 5.38 -16.76
CA ARG A 147 -5.09 4.51 -16.37
C ARG A 147 -6.44 5.21 -16.51
N PHE A 148 -6.53 6.46 -16.07
CA PHE A 148 -7.75 7.26 -16.23
C PHE A 148 -8.14 7.42 -17.71
N LYS A 149 -7.18 7.78 -18.56
CA LYS A 149 -7.40 7.90 -20.02
C LYS A 149 -7.82 6.58 -20.65
N ALA A 150 -7.16 5.47 -20.28
CA ALA A 150 -7.50 4.15 -20.80
C ALA A 150 -8.91 3.70 -20.35
N ALA A 151 -9.26 3.92 -19.09
CA ALA A 151 -10.59 3.61 -18.56
C ALA A 151 -11.67 4.44 -19.25
N ARG A 152 -11.46 5.74 -19.44
CA ARG A 152 -12.37 6.63 -20.15
C ARG A 152 -12.61 6.19 -21.59
N SER A 153 -11.53 5.94 -22.34
CA SER A 153 -11.66 5.44 -23.72
C SER A 153 -12.38 4.12 -23.81
N GLY A 154 -12.13 3.20 -22.84
CA GLY A 154 -12.84 1.91 -22.75
C GLY A 154 -14.32 2.09 -22.43
N THR A 155 -14.68 2.96 -21.50
CA THR A 155 -16.09 3.24 -21.15
C THR A 155 -16.83 3.97 -22.27
N ASP A 156 -16.20 4.89 -22.97
CA ASP A 156 -16.78 5.56 -24.16
C ASP A 156 -17.09 4.52 -25.24
N LEU A 157 -16.14 3.62 -25.54
CA LEU A 157 -16.35 2.54 -26.51
C LEU A 157 -17.51 1.62 -26.10
N LEU A 158 -17.57 1.21 -24.83
CA LEU A 158 -18.65 0.34 -24.32
C LEU A 158 -20.00 1.05 -24.36
N SER A 159 -20.05 2.35 -24.06
CA SER A 159 -21.28 3.14 -24.11
C SER A 159 -21.83 3.20 -25.53
N TRP A 160 -21.00 3.49 -26.53
CA TRP A 160 -21.41 3.46 -27.94
C TRP A 160 -21.83 2.07 -28.40
N ALA A 161 -21.07 1.02 -28.02
CA ALA A 161 -21.44 -0.35 -28.37
C ALA A 161 -22.76 -0.79 -27.73
N ALA A 162 -23.07 -0.35 -26.50
CA ALA A 162 -24.35 -0.60 -25.84
C ALA A 162 -25.52 0.05 -26.58
N VAL A 163 -25.36 1.31 -27.02
CA VAL A 163 -26.39 2.00 -27.84
C VAL A 163 -26.65 1.24 -29.13
N LEU A 164 -25.61 0.87 -29.87
CA LEU A 164 -25.75 0.12 -31.12
C LEU A 164 -26.39 -1.26 -30.91
N THR A 165 -26.01 -1.95 -29.84
CA THR A 165 -26.59 -3.26 -29.48
C THR A 165 -28.07 -3.14 -29.14
N SER A 166 -28.47 -2.12 -28.38
CA SER A 166 -29.86 -1.86 -28.02
C SER A 166 -30.73 -1.56 -29.24
N MET A 167 -30.17 -0.89 -30.24
CA MET A 167 -30.85 -0.58 -31.49
C MET A 167 -31.04 -1.84 -32.39
N SER A 168 -30.15 -2.81 -32.33
CA SER A 168 -30.22 -4.03 -33.17
C SER A 168 -31.19 -5.08 -32.62
N GLY A 169 -31.39 -5.15 -31.30
CA GLY A 169 -32.28 -6.12 -30.62
C GLY A 169 -31.93 -7.58 -30.85
N SER A 170 -30.78 -7.90 -31.47
CA SER A 170 -30.42 -9.28 -31.83
C SER A 170 -29.58 -9.95 -30.75
N TYR A 171 -29.80 -11.28 -30.55
CA TYR A 171 -28.97 -12.10 -29.62
C TYR A 171 -27.49 -12.07 -29.99
N GLN A 172 -27.15 -12.03 -31.28
CA GLN A 172 -25.79 -12.00 -31.76
C GLN A 172 -25.09 -10.67 -31.40
N ALA A 173 -25.80 -9.54 -31.51
CA ALA A 173 -25.27 -8.25 -31.08
C ALA A 173 -25.00 -8.21 -29.56
N GLN A 174 -25.91 -8.78 -28.75
CA GLN A 174 -25.71 -8.88 -27.29
C GLN A 174 -24.53 -9.78 -26.93
N SER A 175 -24.33 -10.90 -27.60
CA SER A 175 -23.16 -11.77 -27.38
C SER A 175 -21.85 -11.08 -27.76
N SER A 176 -21.86 -10.34 -28.87
CA SER A 176 -20.68 -9.55 -29.31
C SER A 176 -20.36 -8.43 -28.33
N PHE A 177 -21.38 -7.75 -27.76
CA PHE A 177 -21.18 -6.73 -26.73
C PHE A 177 -20.57 -7.31 -25.46
N ASN A 178 -21.07 -8.47 -24.98
CA ASN A 178 -20.50 -9.13 -23.80
C ASN A 178 -19.03 -9.52 -24.02
N SER A 179 -18.69 -10.00 -25.22
CA SER A 179 -17.30 -10.33 -25.58
C SER A 179 -16.41 -9.09 -25.62
N LEU A 180 -16.91 -7.98 -26.17
CA LEU A 180 -16.20 -6.69 -26.17
C LEU A 180 -15.98 -6.17 -24.75
N GLN A 181 -17.00 -6.24 -23.90
CA GLN A 181 -16.93 -5.85 -22.50
C GLN A 181 -15.83 -6.63 -21.74
N LEU A 182 -15.80 -7.96 -21.90
CA LEU A 182 -14.75 -8.80 -21.31
C LEU A 182 -13.35 -8.44 -21.85
N SER A 183 -13.25 -8.13 -23.15
CA SER A 183 -11.99 -7.71 -23.77
C SER A 183 -11.49 -6.37 -23.22
N VAL A 184 -12.35 -5.37 -23.08
CA VAL A 184 -12.01 -4.05 -22.53
C VAL A 184 -11.57 -4.17 -21.08
N TYR A 185 -12.32 -4.89 -20.22
CA TYR A 185 -11.92 -5.09 -18.82
C TYR A 185 -10.64 -5.91 -18.70
N GLY A 186 -10.49 -6.98 -19.49
CA GLY A 186 -9.28 -7.79 -19.53
C GLY A 186 -8.06 -6.95 -19.92
N GLY A 187 -8.20 -6.06 -20.90
CA GLY A 187 -7.16 -5.12 -21.31
C GLY A 187 -6.77 -4.13 -20.20
N LEU A 188 -7.75 -3.60 -19.46
CA LEU A 188 -7.48 -2.70 -18.33
C LEU A 188 -6.73 -3.40 -17.19
N PHE A 189 -7.08 -4.64 -16.87
CA PHE A 189 -6.36 -5.43 -15.85
C PHE A 189 -4.93 -5.79 -16.30
N HIS A 190 -4.74 -6.14 -17.56
CA HIS A 190 -3.39 -6.38 -18.10
C HIS A 190 -2.53 -5.13 -18.03
N TYR A 191 -3.06 -4.00 -18.44
CA TYR A 191 -2.39 -2.70 -18.37
C TYR A 191 -2.00 -2.32 -16.93
N GLN A 192 -2.84 -2.63 -15.95
CA GLN A 192 -2.50 -2.42 -14.54
C GLN A 192 -1.30 -3.27 -14.10
N ARG A 193 -1.24 -4.54 -14.49
CA ARG A 193 -0.10 -5.41 -14.13
C ARG A 193 1.21 -4.95 -14.76
N ASP A 194 1.17 -4.45 -15.99
CA ASP A 194 2.35 -3.89 -16.65
C ASP A 194 2.85 -2.64 -15.92
N ASN A 195 1.94 -1.77 -15.49
CA ASN A 195 2.26 -0.59 -14.69
C ASN A 195 2.85 -0.94 -13.33
N GLU A 196 2.32 -1.99 -12.67
CA GLU A 196 2.89 -2.49 -11.42
C GLU A 196 4.33 -2.98 -11.61
N ARG A 197 4.57 -3.75 -12.68
CA ARG A 197 5.91 -4.23 -13.01
C ARG A 197 6.86 -3.08 -13.32
N GLU A 198 6.42 -2.06 -14.05
CA GLU A 198 7.21 -0.86 -14.33
C GLU A 198 7.55 -0.10 -13.04
N ALA A 199 6.57 0.10 -12.15
CA ALA A 199 6.77 0.74 -10.86
C ALA A 199 7.73 -0.05 -9.95
N ASP A 200 7.64 -1.38 -9.95
CA ASP A 200 8.57 -2.26 -9.24
C ASP A 200 10.00 -2.12 -9.77
N LEU A 201 10.18 -2.09 -11.09
CA LEU A 201 11.50 -1.92 -11.72
C LEU A 201 12.11 -0.56 -11.39
N LEU A 202 11.31 0.51 -11.42
CA LEU A 202 11.75 1.85 -11.03
C LEU A 202 12.09 1.90 -9.55
N GLY A 203 11.21 1.39 -8.67
CA GLY A 203 11.44 1.34 -7.22
C GLY A 203 12.70 0.55 -6.86
N GLN A 204 12.92 -0.61 -7.49
CA GLN A 204 14.15 -1.38 -7.33
C GLN A 204 15.37 -0.61 -7.86
N GLY A 205 15.23 0.11 -8.97
CA GLY A 205 16.29 0.96 -9.52
C GLY A 205 16.69 2.07 -8.55
N TYR A 206 15.73 2.74 -7.92
CA TYR A 206 16.00 3.74 -6.88
C TYR A 206 16.72 3.14 -5.68
N LEU A 207 16.24 1.99 -5.21
CA LEU A 207 16.83 1.32 -4.06
C LEU A 207 18.26 0.83 -4.35
N ASN A 208 18.51 0.30 -5.55
CA ASN A 208 19.85 -0.07 -6.01
C ASN A 208 20.82 1.13 -6.05
N ALA A 209 20.34 2.29 -6.43
CA ALA A 209 21.12 3.53 -6.47
C ALA A 209 21.28 4.23 -5.11
N SER A 210 20.45 3.87 -4.12
CA SER A 210 20.47 4.46 -2.78
C SER A 210 21.60 3.91 -1.89
N THR A 211 21.71 4.40 -0.67
CA THR A 211 22.63 3.87 0.35
C THR A 211 22.07 2.68 1.12
N LEU A 212 20.81 2.33 0.90
CA LEU A 212 20.09 1.27 1.60
C LEU A 212 20.25 -0.09 0.92
N ARG A 213 19.98 -1.16 1.68
CA ARG A 213 20.10 -2.54 1.19
C ARG A 213 18.99 -2.89 0.19
N PRO A 214 19.31 -3.19 -1.08
CA PRO A 214 18.32 -3.36 -2.14
C PRO A 214 17.50 -4.65 -2.06
N GLN A 215 17.96 -5.67 -1.32
CA GLN A 215 17.22 -6.93 -1.10
C GLN A 215 15.92 -6.73 -0.31
N ALA A 216 15.79 -5.59 0.36
CA ALA A 216 14.60 -5.26 1.15
C ALA A 216 13.30 -5.23 0.33
N ALA A 217 13.35 -4.87 -0.95
CA ALA A 217 12.16 -4.87 -1.81
C ALA A 217 11.54 -6.28 -1.95
N SER A 218 12.36 -7.31 -2.17
CA SER A 218 11.89 -8.71 -2.17
C SER A 218 11.36 -9.14 -0.80
N GLN A 219 12.01 -8.70 0.28
CA GLN A 219 11.65 -9.03 1.65
C GLN A 219 10.24 -8.56 2.03
N VAL A 220 9.83 -7.38 1.57
CA VAL A 220 8.47 -6.86 1.80
C VAL A 220 7.41 -7.88 1.36
N TRP A 221 7.53 -8.42 0.14
CA TRP A 221 6.55 -9.38 -0.40
C TRP A 221 6.60 -10.73 0.31
N GLN A 222 7.79 -11.19 0.71
CA GLN A 222 7.92 -12.39 1.54
C GLN A 222 7.19 -12.22 2.87
N ASN A 223 7.28 -11.05 3.50
CA ASN A 223 6.59 -10.75 4.75
C ASN A 223 5.06 -10.70 4.56
N VAL A 224 4.58 -10.07 3.49
CA VAL A 224 3.15 -10.01 3.15
C VAL A 224 2.58 -11.42 2.95
N MET A 225 3.29 -12.29 2.23
CA MET A 225 2.89 -13.69 2.05
C MET A 225 2.87 -14.45 3.38
N GLY A 226 3.89 -14.28 4.24
CA GLY A 226 3.94 -14.91 5.55
C GLY A 226 2.79 -14.48 6.47
N GLU A 227 2.43 -13.21 6.47
CA GLU A 227 1.28 -12.69 7.21
C GLU A 227 -0.04 -13.30 6.71
N ALA A 228 -0.24 -13.36 5.39
CA ALA A 228 -1.43 -13.95 4.79
C ALA A 228 -1.56 -15.46 5.11
N GLU A 229 -0.44 -16.19 5.10
CA GLU A 229 -0.41 -17.61 5.51
C GLU A 229 -0.79 -17.77 6.98
N ALA A 230 -0.23 -16.96 7.87
CA ALA A 230 -0.54 -16.99 9.30
C ALA A 230 -2.02 -16.66 9.57
N SER A 231 -2.57 -15.67 8.88
CA SER A 231 -3.99 -15.32 8.94
C SER A 231 -4.88 -16.48 8.50
N ALA A 232 -4.60 -17.08 7.34
CA ALA A 232 -5.34 -18.22 6.83
C ALA A 232 -5.28 -19.44 7.76
N SER A 233 -4.09 -19.76 8.26
CA SER A 233 -3.86 -20.87 9.20
C SER A 233 -4.65 -20.69 10.49
N ALA A 234 -4.62 -19.51 11.09
CA ALA A 234 -5.36 -19.21 12.32
C ALA A 234 -6.89 -19.34 12.17
N ARG A 235 -7.40 -19.16 10.95
CA ARG A 235 -8.82 -19.30 10.58
C ARG A 235 -9.19 -20.71 10.11
N GLY A 236 -8.25 -21.64 10.05
CA GLY A 236 -8.45 -22.99 9.50
C GLY A 236 -8.73 -22.99 7.98
N LEU A 237 -8.31 -21.96 7.28
CA LEU A 237 -8.45 -21.84 5.83
C LEU A 237 -7.26 -22.52 5.11
N ARG A 238 -7.48 -22.84 3.82
CA ARG A 238 -6.39 -23.33 2.98
C ARG A 238 -5.31 -22.25 2.83
N LYS A 239 -4.06 -22.67 2.70
CA LYS A 239 -2.93 -21.79 2.39
C LYS A 239 -3.24 -20.97 1.14
N PRO A 240 -3.06 -19.64 1.17
CA PRO A 240 -3.22 -18.78 0.00
C PRO A 240 -2.29 -19.21 -1.14
N ARG A 241 -2.73 -19.01 -2.37
CA ARG A 241 -1.90 -19.23 -3.56
C ARG A 241 -1.32 -17.91 -4.01
N PHE A 242 0.00 -17.80 -3.95
CA PHE A 242 0.74 -16.59 -4.33
C PHE A 242 1.36 -16.66 -5.73
N ASP A 243 1.13 -17.77 -6.44
CA ASP A 243 1.63 -18.07 -7.79
C ASP A 243 0.54 -17.97 -8.86
N ALA A 244 -0.70 -17.76 -8.45
CA ALA A 244 -1.85 -17.74 -9.37
C ALA A 244 -2.34 -16.30 -9.61
N ILE A 245 -2.52 -15.96 -10.89
CA ILE A 245 -3.15 -14.71 -11.32
C ILE A 245 -4.66 -14.96 -11.45
N ALA A 246 -5.47 -14.29 -10.64
CA ALA A 246 -6.90 -14.19 -10.93
C ALA A 246 -7.12 -13.27 -12.14
N PHE A 247 -8.08 -13.57 -13.01
CA PHE A 247 -8.40 -12.73 -14.17
C PHE A 247 -8.64 -11.25 -13.81
N THR A 248 -9.18 -11.00 -12.63
CA THR A 248 -9.49 -9.68 -12.11
C THR A 248 -8.37 -9.07 -11.25
N ALA A 249 -7.23 -9.77 -11.06
CA ALA A 249 -6.12 -9.24 -10.27
C ALA A 249 -5.43 -8.09 -11.01
N SER A 250 -5.32 -6.94 -10.33
CA SER A 250 -4.62 -5.75 -10.84
C SER A 250 -3.12 -5.80 -10.61
N HIS A 251 -2.65 -6.67 -9.69
CA HIS A 251 -1.24 -6.80 -9.35
C HIS A 251 -0.68 -8.15 -9.81
N PRO A 252 0.63 -8.25 -10.14
CA PRO A 252 1.32 -9.53 -10.29
C PRO A 252 1.23 -10.34 -8.99
N PRO A 253 1.36 -11.69 -9.06
CA PRO A 253 1.42 -12.53 -7.87
C PRO A 253 2.57 -12.12 -6.96
N ASP A 254 2.34 -12.10 -5.63
CA ASP A 254 3.33 -11.67 -4.64
C ASP A 254 4.62 -12.53 -4.68
N ALA A 255 4.50 -13.82 -4.99
CA ALA A 255 5.63 -14.72 -5.18
C ALA A 255 6.50 -14.34 -6.39
N GLU A 256 5.86 -13.93 -7.49
CA GLU A 256 6.57 -13.45 -8.69
C GLU A 256 7.31 -12.14 -8.39
N ARG A 257 6.65 -11.19 -7.69
CA ARG A 257 7.26 -9.93 -7.27
C ARG A 257 8.48 -10.17 -6.37
N ALA A 258 8.34 -11.00 -5.34
CA ALA A 258 9.45 -11.37 -4.47
C ALA A 258 10.63 -11.96 -5.24
N ALA A 259 10.37 -12.84 -6.22
CA ALA A 259 11.41 -13.51 -7.00
C ALA A 259 12.18 -12.54 -7.90
N TYR A 260 11.49 -11.76 -8.75
CA TYR A 260 12.21 -10.90 -9.69
C TYR A 260 12.85 -9.68 -9.01
N LEU A 261 12.24 -9.11 -7.95
CA LEU A 261 12.87 -8.03 -7.19
C LEU A 261 14.14 -8.52 -6.49
N GLY A 262 14.11 -9.75 -5.95
CA GLY A 262 15.32 -10.37 -5.40
C GLY A 262 16.43 -10.58 -6.43
N ALA A 263 16.07 -10.99 -7.65
CA ALA A 263 17.02 -11.17 -8.74
C ALA A 263 17.60 -9.84 -9.30
N LEU A 264 16.83 -8.76 -9.22
CA LEU A 264 17.22 -7.42 -9.68
C LEU A 264 17.97 -6.61 -8.61
N ALA A 265 17.96 -7.06 -7.35
CA ALA A 265 18.68 -6.40 -6.28
C ALA A 265 20.19 -6.46 -6.54
N SER A 266 20.86 -5.29 -6.51
CA SER A 266 22.32 -5.20 -6.74
C SER A 266 23.08 -6.04 -5.70
N PRO A 267 23.90 -7.00 -6.13
CA PRO A 267 24.71 -7.81 -5.21
C PRO A 267 25.67 -6.97 -4.36
N GLU A 268 26.23 -5.91 -4.93
CA GLU A 268 27.16 -5.00 -4.24
C GLU A 268 26.47 -4.23 -3.12
N GLY A 269 25.14 -4.11 -3.20
CA GLY A 269 24.32 -3.48 -2.17
C GLY A 269 23.95 -4.39 -1.00
N ALA A 270 24.27 -5.69 -1.05
CA ALA A 270 23.84 -6.65 -0.03
C ALA A 270 24.40 -6.37 1.38
N SER A 271 25.58 -5.76 1.44
CA SER A 271 26.25 -5.36 2.70
C SER A 271 25.85 -3.96 3.19
N ARG A 272 25.01 -3.23 2.46
CA ARG A 272 24.57 -1.90 2.88
C ARG A 272 23.68 -2.01 4.12
N ASP A 273 23.68 -0.94 4.92
CA ASP A 273 22.79 -0.81 6.07
C ASP A 273 21.33 -0.80 5.60
N ASP A 274 20.47 -1.56 6.26
CA ASP A 274 19.04 -1.54 6.01
C ASP A 274 18.29 -0.49 6.85
N GLY A 275 18.95 0.13 7.83
CA GLY A 275 18.38 1.14 8.70
C GLY A 275 17.39 0.61 9.74
N ALA A 276 17.44 -0.68 10.08
CA ALA A 276 16.48 -1.31 11.01
C ALA A 276 16.47 -0.63 12.39
N ALA A 277 17.64 -0.32 12.96
CA ALA A 277 17.73 0.34 14.27
C ALA A 277 17.14 1.77 14.25
N ARG A 278 17.39 2.53 13.18
CA ARG A 278 16.84 3.89 13.03
C ARG A 278 15.33 3.83 12.87
N TYR A 279 14.83 2.86 12.08
CA TYR A 279 13.40 2.63 11.89
C TYR A 279 12.71 2.28 13.22
N ALA A 280 13.22 1.30 13.94
CA ALA A 280 12.69 0.89 15.23
C ALA A 280 12.64 2.06 16.23
N LYS A 281 13.70 2.89 16.27
CA LYS A 281 13.73 4.09 17.09
C LYS A 281 12.65 5.10 16.69
N ALA A 282 12.49 5.38 15.41
CA ALA A 282 11.49 6.33 14.91
C ALA A 282 10.05 5.87 15.17
N MET A 283 9.81 4.56 15.08
CA MET A 283 8.48 3.97 15.32
C MET A 283 8.17 3.71 16.80
N SER A 284 9.15 3.80 17.70
CA SER A 284 9.01 3.33 19.09
C SER A 284 7.84 3.96 19.86
N SER A 285 7.61 5.25 19.71
CA SER A 285 6.48 5.97 20.35
C SER A 285 5.12 5.68 19.70
N TRP A 286 5.11 5.24 18.45
CA TRP A 286 3.91 4.96 17.67
C TRP A 286 3.48 3.50 17.71
N LEU A 287 4.44 2.62 17.99
CA LEU A 287 4.23 1.16 17.95
C LEU A 287 3.05 0.68 18.80
N PRO A 288 2.85 1.16 20.07
CA PRO A 288 1.70 0.74 20.88
C PRO A 288 0.35 1.10 20.22
N LEU A 289 0.25 2.30 19.63
CA LEU A 289 -0.96 2.75 18.96
C LEU A 289 -1.25 1.92 17.70
N PHE A 290 -0.21 1.66 16.89
CA PHE A 290 -0.38 0.90 15.64
C PHE A 290 -0.72 -0.56 15.92
N LEU A 291 -0.15 -1.15 16.96
CA LEU A 291 -0.49 -2.52 17.40
C LEU A 291 -1.91 -2.61 17.96
N ASP A 292 -2.36 -1.63 18.74
CA ASP A 292 -3.74 -1.58 19.24
C ASP A 292 -4.75 -1.49 18.08
N ASP A 293 -4.47 -0.65 17.08
CA ASP A 293 -5.31 -0.55 15.87
C ASP A 293 -5.29 -1.87 15.05
N GLN A 294 -4.15 -2.56 14.95
CA GLN A 294 -4.03 -3.86 14.29
C GLN A 294 -4.83 -4.96 15.00
N ILE A 295 -4.74 -5.01 16.33
CA ILE A 295 -5.47 -6.00 17.14
C ILE A 295 -6.98 -5.83 16.98
N LYS A 296 -7.48 -4.61 16.87
CA LYS A 296 -8.88 -4.29 16.62
C LYS A 296 -9.43 -4.78 15.29
N LEU A 297 -8.58 -5.11 14.30
CA LEU A 297 -8.99 -5.79 13.07
C LEU A 297 -9.50 -7.21 13.30
N ASN A 298 -9.27 -7.77 14.48
CA ASN A 298 -9.68 -9.13 14.86
C ASN A 298 -9.10 -10.23 13.94
N ASP A 299 -7.92 -9.99 13.38
CA ASP A 299 -7.13 -10.99 12.68
C ASP A 299 -6.01 -11.49 13.58
N PHE A 300 -6.31 -12.56 14.32
CA PHE A 300 -5.38 -13.13 15.30
C PHE A 300 -4.07 -13.59 14.64
N GLY A 301 -4.16 -14.33 13.53
CA GLY A 301 -3.00 -14.90 12.85
C GLY A 301 -2.06 -13.83 12.28
N ALA A 302 -2.62 -12.82 11.61
CA ALA A 302 -1.85 -11.69 11.11
C ALA A 302 -1.21 -10.89 12.25
N SER A 303 -1.97 -10.61 13.31
CA SER A 303 -1.46 -9.83 14.46
C SER A 303 -0.35 -10.57 15.22
N GLU A 304 -0.49 -11.88 15.45
CA GLU A 304 0.57 -12.69 16.09
C GLU A 304 1.82 -12.75 15.21
N TYR A 305 1.66 -12.90 13.89
CA TYR A 305 2.77 -12.86 12.93
C TYR A 305 3.52 -11.53 13.00
N ILE A 306 2.81 -10.40 12.94
CA ILE A 306 3.42 -9.07 12.99
C ILE A 306 4.18 -8.86 14.30
N ILE A 307 3.56 -9.16 15.46
CA ILE A 307 4.21 -9.02 16.78
C ILE A 307 5.47 -9.88 16.85
N THR A 308 5.41 -11.12 16.36
CA THR A 308 6.54 -12.05 16.35
C THR A 308 7.67 -11.55 15.44
N MET A 309 7.34 -11.01 14.27
CA MET A 309 8.33 -10.44 13.36
C MET A 309 9.00 -9.20 13.93
N LEU A 310 8.25 -8.33 14.60
CA LEU A 310 8.78 -7.15 15.29
C LEU A 310 9.68 -7.52 16.48
N SER A 311 9.50 -8.71 17.08
CA SER A 311 10.35 -9.20 18.17
C SER A 311 11.66 -9.86 17.72
N SER A 312 11.96 -9.90 16.41
CA SER A 312 13.19 -10.52 15.88
C SER A 312 14.49 -9.93 16.44
N GLY A 313 14.48 -8.64 16.79
CA GLY A 313 15.56 -7.96 17.50
C GLY A 313 15.53 -8.09 19.03
N GLY A 314 14.62 -8.89 19.57
CA GLY A 314 14.37 -9.08 21.00
C GLY A 314 12.99 -8.59 21.42
N TRP A 315 12.45 -9.24 22.44
CA TRP A 315 11.17 -8.85 23.02
C TRP A 315 11.31 -7.61 23.90
N THR A 316 10.45 -6.63 23.66
CA THR A 316 10.32 -5.41 24.46
C THR A 316 9.04 -5.42 25.30
N ALA A 317 8.98 -4.59 26.34
CA ALA A 317 7.76 -4.48 27.15
C ALA A 317 6.50 -4.12 26.34
N PRO A 318 6.53 -3.16 25.38
CA PRO A 318 5.39 -2.89 24.51
C PRO A 318 4.96 -4.07 23.63
N LEU A 319 5.91 -4.88 23.11
CA LEU A 319 5.58 -6.06 22.30
C LEU A 319 4.95 -7.17 23.15
N TRP A 320 5.46 -7.43 24.34
CA TRP A 320 4.83 -8.36 25.28
C TRP A 320 3.44 -7.90 25.70
N CYS A 321 3.27 -6.59 25.97
CA CYS A 321 1.97 -5.99 26.27
C CYS A 321 0.98 -6.20 25.13
N ALA A 322 1.36 -5.88 23.89
CA ALA A 322 0.52 -6.06 22.71
C ALA A 322 0.14 -7.52 22.48
N ARG A 323 1.06 -8.46 22.72
CA ARG A 323 0.76 -9.89 22.65
C ARG A 323 -0.25 -10.30 23.73
N GLY A 324 -0.10 -9.76 24.95
CA GLY A 324 -1.09 -9.92 26.02
C GLY A 324 -2.47 -9.38 25.61
N ASP A 325 -2.51 -8.19 24.99
CA ASP A 325 -3.76 -7.60 24.50
C ASP A 325 -4.43 -8.44 23.42
N LEU A 326 -3.66 -8.99 22.48
CA LEU A 326 -4.13 -9.87 21.42
C LEU A 326 -4.82 -11.13 21.99
N TYR A 327 -4.16 -11.81 22.94
CA TYR A 327 -4.68 -13.03 23.57
C TYR A 327 -5.88 -12.71 24.49
N ARG A 328 -5.82 -11.60 25.22
CA ARG A 328 -6.95 -11.14 26.04
C ARG A 328 -8.18 -10.76 25.20
N ALA A 329 -7.96 -10.18 24.01
CA ALA A 329 -9.05 -9.83 23.08
C ALA A 329 -9.76 -11.09 22.54
N ARG A 330 -9.03 -12.18 22.26
CA ARG A 330 -9.62 -13.47 21.86
C ARG A 330 -10.46 -14.12 22.95
N GLY A 331 -10.08 -13.95 24.19
CA GLY A 331 -10.94 -14.08 25.37
C GLY A 331 -11.33 -15.47 25.82
N ASN A 332 -10.85 -16.56 25.20
CA ASN A 332 -11.07 -17.91 25.74
C ASN A 332 -10.17 -18.16 26.97
N GLN A 333 -10.56 -19.09 27.84
CA GLN A 333 -9.87 -19.32 29.12
C GLN A 333 -8.37 -19.61 28.97
N ARG A 334 -7.98 -20.40 27.97
CA ARG A 334 -6.57 -20.72 27.70
C ARG A 334 -5.77 -19.48 27.30
N ASP A 335 -6.37 -18.63 26.48
CA ASP A 335 -5.72 -17.39 26.03
C ASP A 335 -5.61 -16.36 27.15
N LEU A 336 -6.60 -16.31 28.06
CA LEU A 336 -6.53 -15.41 29.21
C LEU A 336 -5.38 -15.80 30.15
N VAL A 337 -5.13 -17.10 30.34
CA VAL A 337 -3.95 -17.59 31.10
C VAL A 337 -2.65 -17.19 30.41
N ALA A 338 -2.52 -17.40 29.08
CA ALA A 338 -1.36 -16.96 28.32
C ALA A 338 -1.18 -15.44 28.35
N ALA A 339 -2.25 -14.67 28.28
CA ALA A 339 -2.21 -13.21 28.39
C ALA A 339 -1.59 -12.75 29.73
N VAL A 340 -1.93 -13.40 30.84
CA VAL A 340 -1.30 -13.13 32.15
C VAL A 340 0.21 -13.30 32.09
N GLU A 341 0.71 -14.37 31.45
CA GLU A 341 2.16 -14.63 31.31
C GLU A 341 2.81 -13.53 30.45
N PHE A 342 2.20 -13.14 29.34
CA PHE A 342 2.75 -12.09 28.47
C PHE A 342 2.80 -10.73 29.16
N TYR A 343 1.75 -10.37 29.90
CA TYR A 343 1.79 -9.12 30.67
C TYR A 343 2.80 -9.17 31.83
N ASN A 344 3.00 -10.34 32.46
CA ASN A 344 4.06 -10.48 33.46
C ASN A 344 5.44 -10.25 32.85
N ASN A 345 5.70 -10.77 31.63
CA ASN A 345 6.94 -10.50 30.90
C ASN A 345 7.10 -9.01 30.58
N ALA A 346 6.00 -8.33 30.18
CA ALA A 346 6.01 -6.89 29.95
C ALA A 346 6.36 -6.11 31.23
N VAL A 347 5.72 -6.45 32.36
CA VAL A 347 5.95 -5.83 33.68
C VAL A 347 7.36 -6.11 34.20
N ALA A 348 7.91 -7.29 33.91
CA ALA A 348 9.28 -7.63 34.30
C ALA A 348 10.33 -6.78 33.55
N LEU A 349 10.08 -6.45 32.28
CA LEU A 349 10.94 -5.60 31.48
C LEU A 349 10.74 -4.11 31.79
N ASP A 350 9.52 -3.69 32.01
CA ASP A 350 9.17 -2.31 32.38
C ASP A 350 8.03 -2.27 33.42
N PRO A 351 8.37 -2.23 34.69
CA PRO A 351 7.36 -2.15 35.77
C PRO A 351 6.53 -0.86 35.76
N LYS A 352 6.99 0.17 35.03
CA LYS A 352 6.35 1.47 34.92
C LYS A 352 5.47 1.63 33.68
N LEU A 353 5.34 0.57 32.85
CA LEU A 353 4.42 0.57 31.71
C LEU A 353 2.96 0.44 32.20
N PRO A 354 2.16 1.52 32.18
CA PRO A 354 0.81 1.49 32.78
C PRO A 354 -0.11 0.49 32.06
N GLU A 355 -0.01 0.40 30.73
CA GLU A 355 -0.81 -0.47 29.87
C GLU A 355 -0.59 -1.95 30.22
N ALA A 356 0.64 -2.35 30.55
CA ALA A 356 0.94 -3.72 30.99
C ALA A 356 0.30 -4.03 32.36
N GLN A 357 0.35 -3.11 33.33
CA GLN A 357 -0.30 -3.27 34.62
C GLN A 357 -1.83 -3.36 34.49
N ARG A 358 -2.40 -2.53 33.61
CA ARG A 358 -3.84 -2.57 33.30
C ARG A 358 -4.26 -3.89 32.66
N GLY A 359 -3.53 -4.33 31.61
CA GLY A 359 -3.79 -5.58 30.92
C GLY A 359 -3.67 -6.79 31.84
N LEU A 360 -2.61 -6.83 32.66
CA LEU A 360 -2.36 -7.86 33.66
C LEU A 360 -3.53 -7.94 34.64
N GLY A 361 -3.92 -6.82 35.20
CA GLY A 361 -5.00 -6.78 36.20
C GLY A 361 -6.32 -7.27 35.64
N LEU A 362 -6.71 -6.82 34.44
CA LEU A 362 -7.94 -7.28 33.78
C LEU A 362 -7.91 -8.77 33.43
N ALA A 363 -6.76 -9.30 32.97
CA ALA A 363 -6.61 -10.73 32.69
C ALA A 363 -6.66 -11.58 33.95
N LEU A 364 -6.03 -11.13 35.04
CA LEU A 364 -6.08 -11.80 36.36
C LEU A 364 -7.48 -11.87 36.93
N LEU A 365 -8.25 -10.78 36.85
CA LEU A 365 -9.66 -10.80 37.27
C LEU A 365 -10.48 -11.83 36.50
N LYS A 366 -10.29 -11.91 35.18
CA LYS A 366 -11.00 -12.88 34.32
C LYS A 366 -10.57 -14.33 34.55
N THR A 367 -9.37 -14.55 35.09
CA THR A 367 -8.87 -15.88 35.43
C THR A 367 -9.09 -16.28 36.89
N GLY A 368 -9.91 -15.49 37.64
CA GLY A 368 -10.26 -15.79 39.04
C GLY A 368 -9.22 -15.38 40.10
N ARG A 369 -8.13 -14.72 39.68
CA ARG A 369 -7.03 -14.26 40.55
C ARG A 369 -7.32 -12.82 41.05
N ALA A 370 -8.46 -12.65 41.74
CA ALA A 370 -9.01 -11.33 42.03
C ALA A 370 -8.07 -10.42 42.84
N SER A 371 -7.41 -10.96 43.89
CA SER A 371 -6.51 -10.17 44.75
C SER A 371 -5.33 -9.60 43.94
N GLU A 372 -4.71 -10.43 43.11
CA GLU A 372 -3.57 -10.04 42.29
C GLU A 372 -4.02 -9.06 41.17
N GLY A 373 -5.20 -9.30 40.60
CA GLY A 373 -5.79 -8.40 39.61
C GLY A 373 -6.05 -7.01 40.16
N LYS A 374 -6.67 -6.90 41.36
CA LYS A 374 -6.88 -5.63 42.06
C LYS A 374 -5.56 -4.92 42.35
N ALA A 375 -4.52 -5.65 42.78
CA ALA A 375 -3.20 -5.08 43.04
C ALA A 375 -2.54 -4.51 41.75
N ALA A 376 -2.62 -5.21 40.63
CA ALA A 376 -2.09 -4.72 39.35
C ALA A 376 -2.86 -3.47 38.85
N LEU A 377 -4.20 -3.45 38.97
CA LEU A 377 -5.02 -2.30 38.62
C LEU A 377 -4.74 -1.09 39.52
N SER A 378 -4.49 -1.29 40.80
CA SER A 378 -4.07 -0.21 41.70
C SER A 378 -2.74 0.40 41.29
N ARG A 379 -1.76 -0.42 40.82
CA ARG A 379 -0.51 0.08 40.27
C ARG A 379 -0.73 0.88 38.99
N TYR A 380 -1.63 0.43 38.11
CA TYR A 380 -2.02 1.19 36.93
C TYR A 380 -2.54 2.57 37.29
N LEU A 381 -3.50 2.67 38.21
CA LEU A 381 -4.03 3.96 38.66
C LEU A 381 -2.98 4.86 39.29
N ALA A 382 -2.01 4.29 40.01
CA ALA A 382 -0.89 5.06 40.58
C ALA A 382 0.04 5.61 39.49
N LEU A 383 0.25 4.86 38.40
CA LEU A 383 1.08 5.28 37.25
C LEU A 383 0.36 6.27 36.32
N LYS A 384 -0.95 6.20 36.23
CA LYS A 384 -1.78 7.00 35.30
C LYS A 384 -3.13 7.39 35.94
N PRO A 385 -3.09 8.31 36.94
CA PRO A 385 -4.29 8.65 37.72
C PRO A 385 -5.39 9.34 36.90
N ASP A 386 -5.01 10.04 35.83
CA ASP A 386 -5.88 10.74 34.87
C ASP A 386 -6.21 9.92 33.62
N ALA A 387 -6.07 8.60 33.69
CA ALA A 387 -6.46 7.74 32.58
C ALA A 387 -7.98 7.85 32.30
N PRO A 388 -8.39 7.82 31.02
CA PRO A 388 -9.82 7.94 30.66
C PRO A 388 -10.74 6.91 31.33
N ASP A 389 -10.19 5.76 31.69
CA ASP A 389 -10.90 4.67 32.36
C ASP A 389 -10.62 4.57 33.86
N ALA A 390 -9.94 5.55 34.48
CA ALA A 390 -9.55 5.51 35.89
C ALA A 390 -10.74 5.31 36.81
N ALA A 391 -11.88 5.95 36.56
CA ALA A 391 -13.09 5.78 37.36
C ALA A 391 -13.63 4.34 37.31
N MET A 392 -13.69 3.75 36.10
CA MET A 392 -14.13 2.37 35.92
C MET A 392 -13.16 1.37 36.60
N ILE A 393 -11.86 1.58 36.44
CA ILE A 393 -10.83 0.72 37.07
C ILE A 393 -10.90 0.87 38.60
N GLY A 394 -11.16 2.08 39.13
CA GLY A 394 -11.35 2.35 40.55
C GLY A 394 -12.45 1.50 41.18
N MET A 395 -13.57 1.34 40.47
CA MET A 395 -14.67 0.46 40.92
C MET A 395 -14.26 -1.00 41.03
N LEU A 396 -13.40 -1.48 40.06
CA LEU A 396 -12.90 -2.87 40.09
C LEU A 396 -11.88 -3.13 41.19
N THR A 397 -11.21 -2.10 41.69
CA THR A 397 -10.24 -2.19 42.79
C THR A 397 -10.83 -1.99 44.15
N ALA A 398 -12.03 -1.43 44.22
CA ALA A 398 -12.73 -1.23 45.50
C ALA A 398 -12.86 -2.55 46.29
N LYS A 399 -12.73 -2.50 47.60
CA LYS A 399 -12.99 -3.65 48.47
C LYS A 399 -14.47 -3.99 48.36
N ASP A 400 -14.79 -5.29 48.26
CA ASP A 400 -16.16 -5.75 48.44
C ASP A 400 -16.57 -5.34 49.86
N SER A 401 -17.48 -4.41 49.97
CA SER A 401 -18.02 -3.88 51.23
C SER A 401 -18.94 -4.90 51.87
#